data_5bc81a5acfc8080d93b17da174dba7cb
#
_entry.id   5bc81a5acfc8080d93b17da174dba7cb
#
_cell.length_a   1.000
_cell.length_b   1.000
_cell.length_c   1.000
_cell.angle_alpha   90.00
_cell.angle_beta   90.00
_cell.angle_gamma   90.00
#
_symmetry.space_group_name_H-M   'P 1'
#
loop_
_entity.id
_entity.type
_entity.pdbx_description
1 polymer ?
#
loop_
_entity_poly.entity_id
_entity_poly.type
_entity_poly.pdbx_seq_one_letter_code
_entity_poly.pdbx_strand_id
1 'polypeptide(L)'
;MFLFVCLDTNSKYLAQTLPIPQVVWARFMFHFVLVALLLRGRFIPTIKSRAPGLQLVRSALLATTTGLFVWALSLVQLAEASTIMFLSPILVTALAAPLLGEHVGIRRWIGIGAGFLGAMIIIRPGFGVFAFAALPPLAAALTNALYQLSTRRVADSDSPITSFAIAPLFGTALMTVVVPFYWIEPSLTEWILMVTVGLFGAISHYCLIRAFDAAPASAVIPFGYTTLIWAVVIGFLVFGELPDIWTFVGAGVIITSGLYIFHRERVTKGKQKA
;
A
#
# COMPACT_ATOMS: atom_id res chain seq x y z
N MET A 1 -7.41 -3.80 8.95
CA MET A 1 -7.67 -3.80 7.47
C MET A 1 -8.87 -2.94 7.11
N PHE A 2 -9.98 -3.00 7.82
CA PHE A 2 -11.15 -2.14 7.56
C PHE A 2 -10.82 -0.64 7.40
N LEU A 3 -10.04 -0.07 8.33
CA LEU A 3 -9.65 1.35 8.26
C LEU A 3 -8.79 1.72 7.04
N PHE A 4 -8.00 0.78 6.51
CA PHE A 4 -7.30 1.01 5.25
C PHE A 4 -8.29 1.16 4.09
N VAL A 5 -9.34 0.35 4.07
CA VAL A 5 -10.37 0.46 3.02
C VAL A 5 -11.17 1.74 3.18
N CYS A 6 -11.49 2.18 4.40
CA CYS A 6 -12.11 3.48 4.63
C CYS A 6 -11.25 4.64 4.12
N LEU A 7 -9.94 4.59 4.37
CA LEU A 7 -8.97 5.54 3.82
C LEU A 7 -8.98 5.55 2.29
N ASP A 8 -8.97 4.37 1.67
CA ASP A 8 -8.94 4.23 0.20
C ASP A 8 -10.28 4.68 -0.41
N THR A 9 -11.40 4.38 0.25
CA THR A 9 -12.74 4.85 -0.13
C THR A 9 -12.83 6.37 -0.12
N ASN A 10 -12.36 7.01 0.96
CA ASN A 10 -12.35 8.47 1.05
C ASN A 10 -11.40 9.09 0.01
N SER A 11 -10.24 8.45 -0.23
CA SER A 11 -9.31 8.89 -1.28
C SER A 11 -9.93 8.79 -2.67
N LYS A 12 -10.66 7.70 -2.96
CA LYS A 12 -11.40 7.54 -4.21
C LYS A 12 -12.51 8.59 -4.38
N TYR A 13 -13.27 8.84 -3.32
CA TYR A 13 -14.32 9.86 -3.34
C TYR A 13 -13.76 11.25 -3.62
N LEU A 14 -12.70 11.65 -2.90
CA LEU A 14 -12.02 12.93 -3.11
C LEU A 14 -11.40 13.06 -4.50
N ALA A 15 -10.86 11.99 -5.06
CA ALA A 15 -10.25 11.99 -6.39
C ALA A 15 -11.26 12.16 -7.54
N GLN A 16 -12.58 12.17 -7.26
CA GLN A 16 -13.63 12.49 -8.24
C GLN A 16 -13.75 14.00 -8.46
N THR A 17 -13.41 14.81 -7.46
CA THR A 17 -13.62 16.27 -7.47
C THR A 17 -12.32 17.05 -7.29
N LEU A 18 -11.36 16.51 -6.54
CA LEU A 18 -10.09 17.15 -6.25
C LEU A 18 -8.93 16.52 -7.05
N PRO A 19 -7.92 17.32 -7.43
CA PRO A 19 -6.71 16.81 -8.09
C PRO A 19 -5.97 15.78 -7.23
N ILE A 20 -5.42 14.75 -7.85
CA ILE A 20 -4.68 13.69 -7.18
C ILE A 20 -3.57 14.22 -6.23
N PRO A 21 -2.73 15.20 -6.63
CA PRO A 21 -1.73 15.77 -5.72
C PRO A 21 -2.31 16.33 -4.43
N GLN A 22 -3.51 16.91 -4.47
CA GLN A 22 -4.19 17.48 -3.31
C GLN A 22 -4.71 16.40 -2.37
N VAL A 23 -5.27 15.32 -2.90
CA VAL A 23 -5.69 14.16 -2.11
C VAL A 23 -4.49 13.50 -1.43
N VAL A 24 -3.38 13.33 -2.15
CA VAL A 24 -2.13 12.75 -1.62
C VAL A 24 -1.53 13.66 -0.54
N TRP A 25 -1.54 14.98 -0.77
CA TRP A 25 -1.11 15.96 0.23
C TRP A 25 -1.94 15.85 1.50
N ALA A 26 -3.26 15.82 1.40
CA ALA A 26 -4.14 15.69 2.55
C ALA A 26 -3.85 14.42 3.36
N ARG A 27 -3.67 13.29 2.67
CA ARG A 27 -3.32 12.02 3.31
C ARG A 27 -2.04 12.11 4.15
N PHE A 28 -0.97 12.71 3.61
CA PHE A 28 0.29 12.84 4.33
C PHE A 28 0.24 13.93 5.38
N MET A 29 -0.35 15.10 5.09
CA MET A 29 -0.43 16.23 6.00
C MET A 29 -1.17 15.89 7.30
N PHE A 30 -2.39 15.37 7.19
CA PHE A 30 -3.17 15.03 8.38
C PHE A 30 -2.64 13.80 9.11
N HIS A 31 -2.00 12.85 8.40
CA HIS A 31 -1.23 11.77 9.03
C HIS A 31 -0.06 12.35 9.83
N PHE A 32 0.74 13.25 9.22
CA PHE A 32 1.86 13.90 9.89
C PHE A 32 1.42 14.68 11.13
N VAL A 33 0.36 15.50 11.02
CA VAL A 33 -0.19 16.27 12.15
C VAL A 33 -0.55 15.34 13.30
N LEU A 34 -1.25 14.24 13.04
CA LEU A 34 -1.62 13.28 14.09
C LEU A 34 -0.39 12.64 14.74
N VAL A 35 0.60 12.20 13.94
CA VAL A 35 1.84 11.61 14.46
C VAL A 35 2.62 12.62 15.30
N ALA A 36 2.73 13.87 14.84
CA ALA A 36 3.40 14.93 15.58
C ALA A 36 2.70 15.22 16.93
N LEU A 37 1.36 15.24 16.94
CA LEU A 37 0.58 15.39 18.16
C LEU A 37 0.73 14.21 19.13
N LEU A 38 0.75 12.98 18.62
CA LEU A 38 0.94 11.78 19.44
C LEU A 38 2.34 11.69 20.06
N LEU A 39 3.37 12.07 19.30
CA LEU A 39 4.76 12.05 19.78
C LEU A 39 5.11 13.29 20.61
N ARG A 40 4.37 14.39 20.47
CA ARG A 40 4.58 15.65 21.22
C ARG A 40 6.07 16.04 21.26
N GLY A 41 6.61 16.30 22.45
CA GLY A 41 8.01 16.68 22.65
C GLY A 41 9.05 15.61 22.26
N ARG A 42 8.63 14.38 21.95
CA ARG A 42 9.51 13.29 21.48
C ARG A 42 9.62 13.22 19.96
N PHE A 43 8.92 14.09 19.20
CA PHE A 43 8.93 14.04 17.73
C PHE A 43 10.33 14.23 17.17
N ILE A 44 11.05 15.29 17.55
CA ILE A 44 12.41 15.60 17.06
C ILE A 44 13.41 14.47 17.34
N PRO A 45 13.52 13.90 18.56
CA PRO A 45 14.40 12.75 18.77
C PRO A 45 13.97 11.51 18.00
N THR A 46 12.66 11.30 17.76
CA THR A 46 12.14 10.12 17.04
C THR A 46 12.52 10.12 15.56
N ILE A 47 12.57 11.29 14.91
CA ILE A 47 12.93 11.39 13.47
C ILE A 47 14.43 11.33 13.21
N LYS A 48 15.26 11.22 14.24
CA LYS A 48 16.70 11.02 14.07
C LYS A 48 16.98 9.60 13.62
N SER A 49 17.24 9.46 12.32
CA SER A 49 17.56 8.18 11.68
C SER A 49 19.06 7.91 11.64
N ARG A 50 19.45 6.64 11.77
CA ARG A 50 20.81 6.16 11.54
C ARG A 50 21.09 5.92 10.05
N ALA A 51 20.04 5.80 9.21
CA ALA A 51 20.13 5.59 7.77
C ALA A 51 19.27 6.61 7.00
N PRO A 52 19.56 7.94 7.07
CA PRO A 52 18.68 8.98 6.54
C PRO A 52 18.46 8.86 5.02
N GLY A 53 19.50 8.50 4.24
CA GLY A 53 19.37 8.30 2.80
C GLY A 53 18.40 7.16 2.45
N LEU A 54 18.45 6.05 3.19
CA LEU A 54 17.54 4.93 2.99
C LEU A 54 16.11 5.27 3.41
N GLN A 55 15.93 6.07 4.48
CA GLN A 55 14.62 6.61 4.86
C GLN A 55 14.04 7.54 3.80
N LEU A 56 14.85 8.36 3.14
CA LEU A 56 14.41 9.22 2.03
C LEU A 56 13.92 8.38 0.84
N VAL A 57 14.72 7.39 0.40
CA VAL A 57 14.33 6.47 -0.69
C VAL A 57 13.02 5.74 -0.34
N ARG A 58 12.93 5.20 0.87
CA ARG A 58 11.73 4.52 1.36
C ARG A 58 10.52 5.44 1.36
N SER A 59 10.65 6.67 1.85
CA SER A 59 9.57 7.64 1.92
C SER A 59 9.14 8.13 0.53
N ALA A 60 10.08 8.30 -0.39
CA ALA A 60 9.80 8.62 -1.78
C ALA A 60 9.02 7.49 -2.48
N LEU A 61 9.42 6.23 -2.27
CA LEU A 61 8.70 5.07 -2.78
C LEU A 61 7.27 4.99 -2.23
N LEU A 62 7.08 5.28 -0.93
CA LEU A 62 5.74 5.33 -0.34
C LEU A 62 4.90 6.47 -0.94
N ALA A 63 5.47 7.66 -1.13
CA ALA A 63 4.78 8.80 -1.73
C ALA A 63 4.38 8.48 -3.18
N THR A 64 5.28 7.90 -3.97
CA THR A 64 5.00 7.45 -5.34
C THR A 64 3.91 6.37 -5.36
N THR A 65 4.01 5.36 -4.50
CA THR A 65 2.98 4.33 -4.36
C THR A 65 1.61 4.94 -4.06
N THR A 66 1.58 5.87 -3.10
CA THR A 66 0.34 6.55 -2.71
C THR A 66 -0.26 7.34 -3.88
N GLY A 67 0.55 8.12 -4.59
CA GLY A 67 0.09 8.89 -5.75
C GLY A 67 -0.45 8.00 -6.87
N LEU A 68 0.30 6.94 -7.21
CA LEU A 68 -0.11 5.96 -8.22
C LEU A 68 -1.39 5.21 -7.81
N PHE A 69 -1.53 4.88 -6.53
CA PHE A 69 -2.70 4.17 -6.05
C PHE A 69 -3.95 5.06 -6.00
N VAL A 70 -3.82 6.33 -5.56
CA VAL A 70 -4.93 7.31 -5.64
C VAL A 70 -5.32 7.55 -7.10
N TRP A 71 -4.34 7.62 -8.00
CA TRP A 71 -4.63 7.67 -9.45
C TRP A 71 -5.36 6.42 -9.94
N ALA A 72 -4.94 5.22 -9.52
CA ALA A 72 -5.64 3.99 -9.84
C ALA A 72 -7.09 4.01 -9.36
N LEU A 73 -7.35 4.47 -8.13
CA LEU A 73 -8.68 4.57 -7.56
C LEU A 73 -9.62 5.50 -8.34
N SER A 74 -9.07 6.49 -9.06
CA SER A 74 -9.86 7.36 -9.94
C SER A 74 -10.22 6.73 -11.29
N LEU A 75 -9.56 5.61 -11.67
CA LEU A 75 -9.72 4.97 -12.98
C LEU A 75 -10.45 3.63 -12.92
N VAL A 76 -10.29 2.87 -11.83
CA VAL A 76 -10.86 1.51 -11.70
C VAL A 76 -11.65 1.36 -10.40
N GLN A 77 -12.41 0.26 -10.29
CA GLN A 77 -13.17 -0.05 -9.09
C GLN A 77 -12.25 -0.25 -7.87
N LEU A 78 -12.76 0.08 -6.67
CA LEU A 78 -12.02 -0.04 -5.43
C LEU A 78 -11.47 -1.47 -5.21
N ALA A 79 -12.29 -2.48 -5.47
CA ALA A 79 -11.91 -3.88 -5.33
C ALA A 79 -10.87 -4.32 -6.36
N GLU A 80 -10.93 -3.83 -7.60
CA GLU A 80 -9.96 -4.12 -8.66
C GLU A 80 -8.58 -3.54 -8.31
N ALA A 81 -8.52 -2.25 -7.96
CA ALA A 81 -7.29 -1.61 -7.52
C ALA A 81 -6.66 -2.35 -6.33
N SER A 82 -7.46 -2.68 -5.31
CA SER A 82 -7.02 -3.41 -4.13
C SER A 82 -6.51 -4.82 -4.47
N THR A 83 -7.16 -5.51 -5.41
CA THR A 83 -6.74 -6.85 -5.83
C THR A 83 -5.40 -6.82 -6.56
N ILE A 84 -5.19 -5.86 -7.46
CA ILE A 84 -3.91 -5.70 -8.16
C ILE A 84 -2.78 -5.38 -7.16
N MET A 85 -3.05 -4.62 -6.11
CA MET A 85 -2.08 -4.36 -5.04
C MET A 85 -1.60 -5.62 -4.31
N PHE A 86 -2.36 -6.71 -4.30
CA PHE A 86 -1.91 -8.00 -3.76
C PHE A 86 -0.81 -8.68 -4.59
N LEU A 87 -0.46 -8.15 -5.77
CA LEU A 87 0.78 -8.52 -6.45
C LEU A 87 2.03 -8.04 -5.69
N SER A 88 1.92 -7.03 -4.84
CA SER A 88 3.07 -6.47 -4.15
C SER A 88 3.86 -7.50 -3.32
N PRO A 89 3.28 -8.37 -2.49
CA PRO A 89 4.02 -9.45 -1.81
C PRO A 89 4.69 -10.44 -2.76
N ILE A 90 4.06 -10.71 -3.91
CA ILE A 90 4.61 -11.58 -4.95
C ILE A 90 5.84 -10.93 -5.58
N LEU A 91 5.74 -9.64 -5.91
CA LEU A 91 6.84 -8.83 -6.42
C LEU A 91 7.98 -8.68 -5.39
N VAL A 92 7.67 -8.55 -4.09
CA VAL A 92 8.70 -8.58 -3.02
C VAL A 92 9.52 -9.85 -3.11
N THR A 93 8.88 -11.01 -3.26
CA THR A 93 9.60 -12.30 -3.38
C THR A 93 10.43 -12.36 -4.65
N ALA A 94 9.90 -11.89 -5.79
CA ALA A 94 10.63 -11.87 -7.06
C ALA A 94 11.86 -10.94 -7.00
N LEU A 95 11.70 -9.75 -6.42
CA LEU A 95 12.74 -8.73 -6.33
C LEU A 95 13.74 -8.99 -5.20
N ALA A 96 13.41 -9.82 -4.21
CA ALA A 96 14.34 -10.19 -3.14
C ALA A 96 15.60 -10.93 -3.68
N ALA A 97 15.46 -11.70 -4.76
CA ALA A 97 16.60 -12.38 -5.40
C ALA A 97 17.63 -11.37 -5.93
N PRO A 98 17.30 -10.44 -6.86
CA PRO A 98 18.30 -9.52 -7.41
C PRO A 98 18.72 -8.41 -6.45
N LEU A 99 17.83 -7.96 -5.53
CA LEU A 99 18.11 -6.81 -4.67
C LEU A 99 18.70 -7.16 -3.31
N LEU A 100 18.38 -8.35 -2.77
CA LEU A 100 18.86 -8.80 -1.46
C LEU A 100 19.78 -10.02 -1.55
N GLY A 101 20.01 -10.58 -2.75
CA GLY A 101 20.80 -11.80 -2.92
C GLY A 101 20.13 -13.06 -2.34
N GLU A 102 18.82 -13.04 -2.11
CA GLU A 102 18.10 -14.19 -1.56
C GLU A 102 17.89 -15.28 -2.62
N HIS A 103 18.10 -16.54 -2.24
CA HIS A 103 17.82 -17.65 -3.15
C HIS A 103 16.31 -17.91 -3.22
N VAL A 104 15.72 -17.68 -4.40
CA VAL A 104 14.31 -17.98 -4.69
C VAL A 104 14.25 -19.30 -5.47
N GLY A 105 13.80 -20.37 -4.79
CA GLY A 105 13.69 -21.69 -5.39
C GLY A 105 12.57 -21.75 -6.45
N ILE A 106 12.68 -22.71 -7.39
CA ILE A 106 11.75 -22.89 -8.52
C ILE A 106 10.27 -22.91 -8.13
N ARG A 107 9.93 -23.51 -6.98
CA ARG A 107 8.54 -23.55 -6.49
C ARG A 107 7.97 -22.18 -6.17
N ARG A 108 8.79 -21.22 -5.70
CA ARG A 108 8.35 -19.83 -5.49
C ARG A 108 8.20 -19.11 -6.82
N TRP A 109 9.08 -19.39 -7.80
CA TRP A 109 8.94 -18.85 -9.17
C TRP A 109 7.64 -19.29 -9.84
N ILE A 110 7.23 -20.56 -9.66
CA ILE A 110 5.93 -21.04 -10.14
C ILE A 110 4.78 -20.24 -9.47
N GLY A 111 4.85 -20.02 -8.15
CA GLY A 111 3.89 -19.19 -7.45
C GLY A 111 3.86 -17.75 -7.99
N ILE A 112 5.02 -17.13 -8.22
CA ILE A 112 5.13 -15.79 -8.81
C ILE A 112 4.43 -15.77 -10.17
N GLY A 113 4.72 -16.74 -11.06
CA GLY A 113 4.06 -16.85 -12.37
C GLY A 113 2.55 -16.98 -12.26
N ALA A 114 2.05 -17.82 -11.33
CA ALA A 114 0.62 -17.96 -11.08
C ALA A 114 -0.03 -16.64 -10.63
N GLY A 115 0.63 -15.88 -9.74
CA GLY A 115 0.13 -14.58 -9.32
C GLY A 115 0.03 -13.56 -10.46
N PHE A 116 1.02 -13.54 -11.36
CA PHE A 116 0.96 -12.72 -12.57
C PHE A 116 -0.16 -13.15 -13.51
N LEU A 117 -0.42 -14.45 -13.66
CA LEU A 117 -1.57 -14.93 -14.42
C LEU A 117 -2.89 -14.46 -13.81
N GLY A 118 -3.00 -14.46 -12.48
CA GLY A 118 -4.16 -13.89 -11.79
C GLY A 118 -4.38 -12.40 -12.11
N ALA A 119 -3.30 -11.62 -12.15
CA ALA A 119 -3.39 -10.21 -12.56
C ALA A 119 -3.82 -10.06 -14.03
N MET A 120 -3.30 -10.88 -14.93
CA MET A 120 -3.69 -10.88 -16.35
C MET A 120 -5.19 -11.20 -16.53
N ILE A 121 -5.75 -12.09 -15.69
CA ILE A 121 -7.18 -12.40 -15.68
C ILE A 121 -8.02 -11.16 -15.32
N ILE A 122 -7.55 -10.33 -14.38
CA ILE A 122 -8.24 -9.09 -13.98
C ILE A 122 -8.10 -8.02 -15.07
N ILE A 123 -6.88 -7.80 -15.56
CA ILE A 123 -6.54 -6.72 -16.50
C ILE A 123 -7.13 -6.96 -17.89
N ARG A 124 -7.22 -8.21 -18.33
CA ARG A 124 -7.75 -8.62 -19.65
C ARG A 124 -7.13 -7.79 -20.81
N PRO A 125 -5.81 -7.87 -21.02
CA PRO A 125 -5.17 -7.10 -22.07
C PRO A 125 -5.79 -7.42 -23.44
N GLY A 126 -6.14 -6.39 -24.21
CA GLY A 126 -6.80 -6.53 -25.51
C GLY A 126 -8.28 -6.12 -25.53
N PHE A 127 -8.91 -5.90 -24.39
CA PHE A 127 -10.30 -5.44 -24.29
C PHE A 127 -10.41 -3.93 -23.97
N GLY A 128 -9.80 -3.06 -24.80
CA GLY A 128 -10.06 -1.61 -24.77
C GLY A 128 -9.34 -0.83 -23.67
N VAL A 129 -10.01 0.21 -23.14
CA VAL A 129 -9.48 1.22 -22.19
C VAL A 129 -8.97 0.61 -20.87
N PHE A 130 -9.43 -0.57 -20.50
CA PHE A 130 -9.05 -1.28 -19.27
C PHE A 130 -7.54 -1.57 -19.18
N ALA A 131 -6.87 -1.83 -20.29
CA ALA A 131 -5.43 -2.11 -20.28
C ALA A 131 -4.59 -0.91 -19.78
N PHE A 132 -4.96 0.30 -20.16
CA PHE A 132 -4.29 1.53 -19.70
C PHE A 132 -4.65 1.88 -18.26
N ALA A 133 -5.91 1.68 -17.85
CA ALA A 133 -6.38 1.95 -16.49
C ALA A 133 -5.72 1.01 -15.44
N ALA A 134 -5.19 -0.14 -15.87
CA ALA A 134 -4.46 -1.07 -15.00
C ALA A 134 -2.99 -0.68 -14.76
N LEU A 135 -2.42 0.22 -15.55
CA LEU A 135 -1.01 0.63 -15.39
C LEU A 135 -0.72 1.30 -14.04
N PRO A 136 -1.53 2.27 -13.56
CA PRO A 136 -1.30 2.88 -12.27
C PRO A 136 -1.32 1.90 -11.08
N PRO A 137 -2.29 0.97 -10.93
CA PRO A 137 -2.27 0.01 -9.83
C PRO A 137 -1.13 -1.01 -9.93
N LEU A 138 -0.70 -1.40 -11.14
CA LEU A 138 0.49 -2.24 -11.34
C LEU A 138 1.77 -1.51 -10.93
N ALA A 139 1.93 -0.27 -11.35
CA ALA A 139 3.06 0.56 -10.95
C ALA A 139 3.05 0.83 -9.43
N ALA A 140 1.86 1.02 -8.83
CA ALA A 140 1.70 1.12 -7.38
C ALA A 140 2.12 -0.17 -6.67
N ALA A 141 1.74 -1.35 -7.18
CA ALA A 141 2.16 -2.63 -6.61
C ALA A 141 3.69 -2.82 -6.68
N LEU A 142 4.33 -2.42 -7.78
CA LEU A 142 5.78 -2.47 -7.94
C LEU A 142 6.50 -1.51 -6.97
N THR A 143 6.09 -0.25 -6.93
CA THR A 143 6.69 0.73 -6.01
C THR A 143 6.45 0.37 -4.55
N ASN A 144 5.30 -0.23 -4.23
CA ASN A 144 5.02 -0.77 -2.90
C ASN A 144 5.93 -1.96 -2.55
N ALA A 145 6.23 -2.83 -3.49
CA ALA A 145 7.18 -3.92 -3.28
C ALA A 145 8.60 -3.38 -2.98
N LEU A 146 9.06 -2.38 -3.73
CA LEU A 146 10.33 -1.71 -3.48
C LEU A 146 10.33 -0.98 -2.12
N TYR A 147 9.23 -0.33 -1.76
CA TYR A 147 9.02 0.27 -0.44
C TYR A 147 9.14 -0.77 0.69
N GLN A 148 8.52 -1.94 0.54
CA GLN A 148 8.60 -3.02 1.54
C GLN A 148 10.04 -3.56 1.67
N LEU A 149 10.76 -3.74 0.56
CA LEU A 149 12.16 -4.17 0.58
C LEU A 149 13.07 -3.11 1.23
N SER A 150 12.83 -1.81 0.94
CA SER A 150 13.53 -0.70 1.60
C SER A 150 13.22 -0.65 3.09
N THR A 151 11.97 -0.88 3.49
CA THR A 151 11.54 -0.95 4.89
C THR A 151 12.25 -2.08 5.65
N ARG A 152 12.42 -3.22 5.00
CA ARG A 152 13.14 -4.36 5.55
C ARG A 152 14.61 -4.03 5.83
N ARG A 153 15.28 -3.31 4.92
CA ARG A 153 16.67 -2.83 5.13
C ARG A 153 16.79 -1.77 6.21
N VAL A 154 15.81 -0.86 6.30
CA VAL A 154 15.78 0.19 7.34
C VAL A 154 15.61 -0.42 8.73
N ALA A 155 14.88 -1.53 8.86
CA ALA A 155 14.62 -2.18 10.14
C ALA A 155 15.90 -2.66 10.87
N ASP A 156 17.02 -2.81 10.14
CA ASP A 156 18.32 -3.16 10.75
C ASP A 156 18.98 -1.97 11.49
N SER A 157 18.54 -0.74 11.19
CA SER A 157 19.17 0.49 11.71
C SER A 157 18.22 1.38 12.50
N ASP A 158 16.96 1.45 12.13
CA ASP A 158 15.95 2.35 12.70
C ASP A 158 14.75 1.60 13.27
N SER A 159 14.13 2.20 14.28
CA SER A 159 12.89 1.67 14.86
C SER A 159 11.68 1.84 13.93
N PRO A 160 10.66 0.97 14.03
CA PRO A 160 9.41 1.14 13.28
C PRO A 160 8.74 2.50 13.52
N ILE A 161 8.82 3.04 14.74
CA ILE A 161 8.27 4.37 15.09
C ILE A 161 9.02 5.50 14.39
N THR A 162 10.34 5.41 14.22
CA THR A 162 11.14 6.35 13.42
C THR A 162 10.64 6.38 11.98
N SER A 163 10.49 5.22 11.37
CA SER A 163 9.96 5.09 10.01
C SER A 163 8.52 5.57 9.88
N PHE A 164 7.69 5.34 10.89
CA PHE A 164 6.30 5.81 10.96
C PHE A 164 6.20 7.33 11.04
N ALA A 165 7.17 8.01 11.68
CA ALA A 165 7.20 9.47 11.81
C ALA A 165 7.81 10.16 10.57
N ILE A 166 8.87 9.58 9.97
CA ILE A 166 9.58 10.19 8.84
C ILE A 166 8.74 10.14 7.55
N ALA A 167 8.04 9.04 7.28
CA ALA A 167 7.33 8.87 6.02
C ALA A 167 6.23 9.94 5.77
N PRO A 168 5.33 10.25 6.70
CA PRO A 168 4.34 11.31 6.49
C PRO A 168 4.96 12.71 6.49
N LEU A 169 6.03 12.95 7.26
CA LEU A 169 6.77 14.21 7.23
C LEU A 169 7.36 14.46 5.82
N PHE A 170 8.04 13.46 5.25
CA PHE A 170 8.58 13.55 3.89
C PHE A 170 7.49 13.75 2.84
N GLY A 171 6.41 12.94 2.90
CA GLY A 171 5.29 13.04 1.97
C GLY A 171 4.61 14.41 2.04
N THR A 172 4.43 14.96 3.25
CA THR A 172 3.90 16.31 3.46
C THR A 172 4.82 17.36 2.86
N ALA A 173 6.12 17.31 3.15
CA ALA A 173 7.09 18.28 2.64
C ALA A 173 7.12 18.26 1.09
N LEU A 174 7.18 17.07 0.49
CA LEU A 174 7.18 16.89 -0.96
C LEU A 174 5.89 17.43 -1.60
N MET A 175 4.73 17.02 -1.08
CA MET A 175 3.44 17.42 -1.66
C MET A 175 3.11 18.89 -1.39
N THR A 176 3.61 19.51 -0.32
CA THR A 176 3.42 20.95 -0.07
C THR A 176 4.10 21.82 -1.13
N VAL A 177 5.17 21.31 -1.78
CA VAL A 177 5.79 21.98 -2.92
C VAL A 177 4.97 21.81 -4.20
N VAL A 178 4.30 20.67 -4.36
CA VAL A 178 3.57 20.32 -5.61
C VAL A 178 2.13 20.85 -5.58
N VAL A 179 1.45 20.76 -4.45
CA VAL A 179 0.02 21.03 -4.35
C VAL A 179 -0.41 22.45 -4.72
N PRO A 180 0.38 23.52 -4.51
CA PRO A 180 -0.05 24.87 -4.90
C PRO A 180 -0.33 25.05 -6.38
N PHE A 181 0.30 24.23 -7.25
CA PHE A 181 0.08 24.26 -8.69
C PHE A 181 -1.21 23.57 -9.15
N TYR A 182 -1.86 22.83 -8.23
CA TYR A 182 -3.06 22.03 -8.51
C TYR A 182 -4.20 22.33 -7.53
N TRP A 183 -4.06 23.38 -6.69
CA TRP A 183 -5.01 23.63 -5.62
C TRP A 183 -6.39 24.03 -6.17
N ILE A 184 -7.40 23.31 -5.73
CA ILE A 184 -8.82 23.67 -5.88
C ILE A 184 -9.39 23.83 -4.47
N GLU A 185 -10.15 24.89 -4.24
CA GLU A 185 -10.72 25.17 -2.92
C GLU A 185 -11.73 24.07 -2.53
N PRO A 186 -11.45 23.29 -1.47
CA PRO A 186 -12.34 22.21 -1.06
C PRO A 186 -13.60 22.74 -0.39
N SER A 187 -14.73 22.08 -0.63
CA SER A 187 -15.95 22.26 0.18
C SER A 187 -15.75 21.78 1.63
N LEU A 188 -16.65 22.14 2.53
CA LEU A 188 -16.59 21.68 3.92
C LEU A 188 -16.58 20.15 4.04
N THR A 189 -17.35 19.47 3.22
CA THR A 189 -17.39 17.99 3.18
C THR A 189 -16.04 17.42 2.75
N GLU A 190 -15.42 17.98 1.72
CA GLU A 190 -14.10 17.55 1.25
C GLU A 190 -13.01 17.81 2.30
N TRP A 191 -13.06 18.94 3.02
CA TRP A 191 -12.16 19.18 4.15
C TRP A 191 -12.28 18.11 5.24
N ILE A 192 -13.51 17.74 5.62
CA ILE A 192 -13.75 16.66 6.59
C ILE A 192 -13.16 15.33 6.06
N LEU A 193 -13.39 14.99 4.80
CA LEU A 193 -12.86 13.79 4.19
C LEU A 193 -11.33 13.82 4.10
N MET A 194 -10.71 14.95 3.76
CA MET A 194 -9.25 15.12 3.75
C MET A 194 -8.64 14.86 5.14
N VAL A 195 -9.27 15.37 6.21
CA VAL A 195 -8.84 15.09 7.59
C VAL A 195 -8.96 13.60 7.90
N THR A 196 -10.10 12.98 7.56
CA THR A 196 -10.35 11.56 7.87
C THR A 196 -9.44 10.62 7.08
N VAL A 197 -9.06 10.96 5.84
CA VAL A 197 -8.04 10.21 5.07
C VAL A 197 -6.72 10.12 5.84
N GLY A 198 -6.22 11.24 6.35
CA GLY A 198 -4.98 11.25 7.14
C GLY A 198 -5.11 10.50 8.46
N LEU A 199 -6.24 10.68 9.17
CA LEU A 199 -6.53 9.98 10.43
C LEU A 199 -6.59 8.46 10.24
N PHE A 200 -7.36 7.98 9.27
CA PHE A 200 -7.45 6.55 8.97
C PHE A 200 -6.10 5.98 8.55
N GLY A 201 -5.31 6.74 7.78
CA GLY A 201 -3.95 6.37 7.43
C GLY A 201 -3.06 6.18 8.66
N ALA A 202 -3.01 7.15 9.56
CA ALA A 202 -2.19 7.09 10.76
C ALA A 202 -2.62 5.95 11.69
N ILE A 203 -3.92 5.84 11.99
CA ILE A 203 -4.46 4.81 12.88
C ILE A 203 -4.22 3.41 12.29
N SER A 204 -4.48 3.22 11.00
CA SER A 204 -4.28 1.91 10.33
C SER A 204 -2.82 1.47 10.39
N HIS A 205 -1.89 2.35 10.06
CA HIS A 205 -0.46 2.04 10.11
C HIS A 205 0.02 1.78 11.54
N TYR A 206 -0.44 2.57 12.52
CA TYR A 206 -0.13 2.34 13.91
C TYR A 206 -0.64 0.97 14.39
N CYS A 207 -1.91 0.64 14.10
CA CYS A 207 -2.47 -0.66 14.43
C CYS A 207 -1.71 -1.81 13.76
N LEU A 208 -1.26 -1.62 12.51
CA LEU A 208 -0.46 -2.62 11.80
C LEU A 208 0.90 -2.84 12.45
N ILE A 209 1.59 -1.77 12.85
CA ILE A 209 2.85 -1.86 13.61
C ILE A 209 2.60 -2.66 14.90
N ARG A 210 1.58 -2.29 15.67
CA ARG A 210 1.24 -2.98 16.93
C ARG A 210 0.86 -4.46 16.72
N ALA A 211 0.21 -4.78 15.61
CA ALA A 211 -0.10 -6.17 15.27
C ALA A 211 1.17 -7.00 15.03
N PHE A 212 2.17 -6.43 14.33
CA PHE A 212 3.46 -7.09 14.13
C PHE A 212 4.32 -7.17 15.39
N ASP A 213 4.17 -6.23 16.33
CA ASP A 213 4.80 -6.31 17.65
C ASP A 213 4.18 -7.43 18.49
N ALA A 214 2.86 -7.66 18.37
CA ALA A 214 2.11 -8.59 19.21
C ALA A 214 2.08 -10.04 18.68
N ALA A 215 2.28 -10.23 17.37
CA ALA A 215 2.15 -11.54 16.73
C ALA A 215 3.16 -11.72 15.57
N PRO A 216 3.58 -12.96 15.29
CA PRO A 216 4.47 -13.23 14.16
C PRO A 216 3.78 -12.87 12.85
N ALA A 217 4.57 -12.43 11.86
CA ALA A 217 4.08 -12.04 10.54
C ALA A 217 3.19 -13.11 9.89
N SER A 218 3.43 -14.37 10.21
CA SER A 218 2.64 -15.51 9.76
C SER A 218 1.19 -15.52 10.24
N ALA A 219 0.91 -14.88 11.36
CA ALA A 219 -0.45 -14.71 11.85
C ALA A 219 -1.08 -13.42 11.28
N VAL A 220 -0.30 -12.36 11.12
CA VAL A 220 -0.82 -11.04 10.71
C VAL A 220 -1.10 -10.95 9.20
N ILE A 221 -0.21 -11.49 8.35
CA ILE A 221 -0.29 -11.34 6.87
C ILE A 221 -1.61 -11.88 6.29
N PRO A 222 -2.14 -13.05 6.68
CA PRO A 222 -3.41 -13.54 6.13
C PRO A 222 -4.58 -12.60 6.33
N PHE A 223 -4.60 -11.83 7.43
CA PHE A 223 -5.64 -10.82 7.66
C PHE A 223 -5.58 -9.69 6.63
N GLY A 224 -4.45 -9.49 5.95
CA GLY A 224 -4.33 -8.54 4.84
C GLY A 224 -5.37 -8.79 3.74
N TYR A 225 -5.64 -10.04 3.43
CA TYR A 225 -6.60 -10.41 2.38
C TYR A 225 -8.06 -10.06 2.73
N THR A 226 -8.38 -9.81 4.01
CA THR A 226 -9.72 -9.31 4.38
C THR A 226 -9.99 -7.91 3.82
N THR A 227 -8.96 -7.18 3.41
CA THR A 227 -9.09 -5.90 2.70
C THR A 227 -9.99 -6.03 1.47
N LEU A 228 -9.89 -7.15 0.72
CA LEU A 228 -10.73 -7.37 -0.46
C LEU A 228 -12.22 -7.49 -0.09
N ILE A 229 -12.55 -8.19 1.00
CA ILE A 229 -13.93 -8.30 1.47
C ILE A 229 -14.50 -6.92 1.75
N TRP A 230 -13.76 -6.09 2.49
CA TRP A 230 -14.18 -4.73 2.80
C TRP A 230 -14.21 -3.84 1.57
N ALA A 231 -13.27 -4.00 0.61
CA ALA A 231 -13.26 -3.23 -0.62
C ALA A 231 -14.49 -3.53 -1.50
N VAL A 232 -14.93 -4.79 -1.56
CA VAL A 232 -16.17 -5.16 -2.26
C VAL A 232 -17.40 -4.58 -1.55
N VAL A 233 -17.50 -4.79 -0.22
CA VAL A 233 -18.66 -4.33 0.56
C VAL A 233 -18.78 -2.80 0.51
N ILE A 234 -17.70 -2.08 0.80
CA ILE A 234 -17.73 -0.60 0.83
C ILE A 234 -17.81 -0.02 -0.57
N GLY A 235 -17.14 -0.64 -1.56
CA GLY A 235 -17.25 -0.27 -2.97
C GLY A 235 -18.71 -0.33 -3.47
N PHE A 236 -19.43 -1.38 -3.09
CA PHE A 236 -20.86 -1.49 -3.40
C PHE A 236 -21.70 -0.45 -2.64
N LEU A 237 -21.51 -0.32 -1.34
CA LEU A 237 -22.33 0.59 -0.52
C LEU A 237 -22.14 2.06 -0.85
N VAL A 238 -20.90 2.48 -1.20
CA VAL A 238 -20.56 3.90 -1.40
C VAL A 238 -20.62 4.31 -2.87
N PHE A 239 -20.16 3.43 -3.78
CA PHE A 239 -20.03 3.74 -5.20
C PHE A 239 -20.98 2.92 -6.09
N GLY A 240 -21.72 1.94 -5.55
CA GLY A 240 -22.53 1.01 -6.33
C GLY A 240 -21.70 0.05 -7.19
N GLU A 241 -20.39 -0.10 -6.91
CA GLU A 241 -19.46 -0.89 -7.69
C GLU A 241 -19.49 -2.36 -7.26
N LEU A 242 -19.84 -3.25 -8.19
CA LEU A 242 -19.69 -4.69 -8.01
C LEU A 242 -18.62 -5.21 -8.96
N PRO A 243 -17.56 -5.84 -8.46
CA PRO A 243 -16.55 -6.47 -9.28
C PRO A 243 -17.18 -7.58 -10.14
N ASP A 244 -16.67 -7.73 -11.34
CA ASP A 244 -17.10 -8.83 -12.21
C ASP A 244 -16.50 -10.18 -11.77
N ILE A 245 -16.99 -11.26 -12.38
CA ILE A 245 -16.56 -12.62 -12.05
C ILE A 245 -15.05 -12.82 -12.26
N TRP A 246 -14.46 -12.16 -13.25
CA TRP A 246 -13.05 -12.30 -13.57
C TRP A 246 -12.14 -11.63 -12.51
N THR A 247 -12.62 -10.54 -11.91
CA THR A 247 -11.96 -9.92 -10.76
C THR A 247 -11.93 -10.88 -9.57
N PHE A 248 -13.02 -11.60 -9.28
CA PHE A 248 -13.04 -12.62 -8.23
C PHE A 248 -12.14 -13.81 -8.54
N VAL A 249 -12.16 -14.31 -9.79
CA VAL A 249 -11.29 -15.42 -10.22
C VAL A 249 -9.81 -15.01 -10.11
N GLY A 250 -9.45 -13.86 -10.67
CA GLY A 250 -8.08 -13.36 -10.60
C GLY A 250 -7.61 -13.08 -9.16
N ALA A 251 -8.48 -12.51 -8.32
CA ALA A 251 -8.23 -12.33 -6.90
C ALA A 251 -7.96 -13.67 -6.19
N GLY A 252 -8.77 -14.69 -6.44
CA GLY A 252 -8.56 -16.04 -5.91
C GLY A 252 -7.20 -16.63 -6.30
N VAL A 253 -6.79 -16.46 -7.56
CA VAL A 253 -5.47 -16.91 -8.05
C VAL A 253 -4.34 -16.14 -7.36
N ILE A 254 -4.41 -14.81 -7.25
CA ILE A 254 -3.39 -13.98 -6.61
C ILE A 254 -3.26 -14.34 -5.13
N ILE A 255 -4.37 -14.43 -4.40
CA ILE A 255 -4.39 -14.75 -2.97
C ILE A 255 -3.81 -16.14 -2.72
N THR A 256 -4.26 -17.14 -3.47
CA THR A 256 -3.76 -18.52 -3.33
C THR A 256 -2.27 -18.61 -3.65
N SER A 257 -1.81 -17.92 -4.68
CA SER A 257 -0.40 -17.82 -5.04
C SER A 257 0.42 -17.16 -3.92
N GLY A 258 -0.04 -16.03 -3.39
CA GLY A 258 0.63 -15.33 -2.30
C GLY A 258 0.72 -16.17 -1.02
N LEU A 259 -0.35 -16.86 -0.63
CA LEU A 259 -0.37 -17.79 0.50
C LEU A 259 0.56 -18.98 0.28
N TYR A 260 0.60 -19.54 -0.95
CA TYR A 260 1.52 -20.62 -1.29
C TYR A 260 2.98 -20.19 -1.17
N ILE A 261 3.36 -19.04 -1.73
CA ILE A 261 4.72 -18.49 -1.64
C ILE A 261 5.09 -18.31 -0.16
N PHE A 262 4.21 -17.72 0.63
CA PHE A 262 4.42 -17.49 2.04
C PHE A 262 4.61 -18.78 2.84
N HIS A 263 3.76 -19.80 2.59
CA HIS A 263 3.90 -21.12 3.20
C HIS A 263 5.27 -21.76 2.86
N ARG A 264 5.68 -21.70 1.60
CA ARG A 264 6.98 -22.25 1.14
C ARG A 264 8.16 -21.53 1.78
N GLU A 265 8.08 -20.22 1.98
CA GLU A 265 9.12 -19.45 2.66
C GLU A 265 9.32 -19.89 4.11
N ARG A 266 8.22 -20.16 4.82
CA ARG A 266 8.28 -20.70 6.20
C ARG A 266 8.93 -22.06 6.27
N VAL A 267 8.54 -22.99 5.40
CA VAL A 267 9.10 -24.35 5.33
C VAL A 267 10.61 -24.32 5.05
N THR A 268 11.06 -23.44 4.16
CA THR A 268 12.49 -23.33 3.83
C THR A 268 13.30 -22.76 5.00
N LYS A 269 12.82 -21.69 5.67
CA LYS A 269 13.48 -21.11 6.85
C LYS A 269 13.51 -22.07 8.05
N GLY A 270 12.49 -22.91 8.20
CA GLY A 270 12.47 -23.95 9.24
C GLY A 270 13.55 -25.01 9.05
N LYS A 271 13.82 -25.41 7.78
CA LYS A 271 14.85 -26.41 7.45
C LYS A 271 16.29 -25.88 7.56
N GLN A 272 16.49 -24.58 7.50
CA GLN A 272 17.83 -23.96 7.69
C GLN A 272 18.20 -23.76 9.17
N LYS A 273 17.23 -23.86 10.08
CA LYS A 273 17.43 -23.73 11.52
C LYS A 273 17.50 -25.08 12.26
N ALA A 274 17.16 -26.16 11.59
CA ALA A 274 17.30 -27.53 12.05
C ALA A 274 18.55 -28.18 11.47
#